data_a5ff44e5730b2ec42a1ec36df67e4756
#
_entry.id   a5ff44e5730b2ec42a1ec36df67e4756
#
_cell.length_a   1.000
_cell.length_b   1.000
_cell.length_c   1.000
_cell.angle_alpha   90.00
_cell.angle_beta   90.00
_cell.angle_gamma   90.00
#
_symmetry.space_group_name_H-M   'P 1'
#
loop_
_entity.id
_entity.type
_entity.pdbx_description
1 polymer ?
#
loop_
_entity_poly.entity_id
_entity_poly.type
_entity_poly.pdbx_seq_one_letter_code
_entity_poly.pdbx_strand_id
1 'polypeptide(L)'
;MKRFKEKILSFIDNHIPIIFPAPTIIALFVVVIFPIVYNIYMSFNKWKIGLGSPEFIGLQNYIDAFSDPRFWNGLKVMLFFSGLSLSLEIVLGLLIAVYLNKEFKGSNFVQTIYIFPFAATPVAIALIWRIMLNPQIGALNYFLSLIGLPPSLWISSAKTVILSLVLVDVWKWTPMITLIVLAGLKSLPKDPYEAAVIDGASIPQVFYHITLPLIQPVLFSALVLRSLDNLKEFDIIYTITQGGPGIASETLYLYSYKTAFSFFNGGYGSTLIIIVFLLVLLFNLITNKIRYKSEV
;
A
#
# COMPACT_ATOMS: atom_id res chain seq x y z
N MET A 1 19.32 -48.48 25.55
CA MET A 1 19.54 -47.07 25.11
C MET A 1 19.54 -46.89 23.60
N LYS A 2 20.26 -47.68 22.77
CA LYS A 2 20.28 -47.55 21.30
C LYS A 2 18.89 -47.69 20.66
N ARG A 3 18.11 -48.72 20.96
CA ARG A 3 16.75 -48.93 20.42
C ARG A 3 15.72 -47.81 20.75
N PHE A 4 15.90 -47.15 21.90
CA PHE A 4 15.04 -46.05 22.30
C PHE A 4 15.38 -44.78 21.48
N LYS A 5 16.67 -44.55 21.24
CA LYS A 5 17.16 -43.46 20.40
C LYS A 5 16.75 -43.61 18.92
N GLU A 6 16.80 -44.82 18.40
CA GLU A 6 16.36 -45.16 17.03
C GLU A 6 14.84 -44.96 16.85
N LYS A 7 14.02 -45.37 17.87
CA LYS A 7 12.58 -45.09 17.84
C LYS A 7 12.22 -43.60 17.90
N ILE A 8 12.97 -42.81 18.70
CA ILE A 8 12.76 -41.35 18.75
C ILE A 8 13.18 -40.73 17.42
N LEU A 9 14.32 -41.11 16.84
CA LEU A 9 14.77 -40.62 15.55
C LEU A 9 13.79 -40.96 14.43
N SER A 10 13.34 -42.21 14.35
CA SER A 10 12.35 -42.63 13.33
C SER A 10 11.00 -41.93 13.52
N PHE A 11 10.59 -41.68 14.77
CA PHE A 11 9.39 -40.87 15.04
C PHE A 11 9.56 -39.42 14.59
N ILE A 12 10.71 -38.81 14.90
CA ILE A 12 11.03 -37.44 14.47
C ILE A 12 11.08 -37.38 12.94
N ASP A 13 11.81 -38.28 12.27
CA ASP A 13 11.95 -38.31 10.82
C ASP A 13 10.61 -38.44 10.10
N ASN A 14 9.72 -39.28 10.60
CA ASN A 14 8.38 -39.47 10.04
C ASN A 14 7.45 -38.25 10.29
N HIS A 15 7.73 -37.44 11.30
CA HIS A 15 6.89 -36.27 11.69
C HIS A 15 7.56 -34.94 11.43
N ILE A 16 8.81 -34.86 10.94
CA ILE A 16 9.50 -33.63 10.57
C ILE A 16 8.62 -32.71 9.68
N PRO A 17 7.92 -33.22 8.64
CA PRO A 17 7.07 -32.37 7.80
C PRO A 17 5.94 -31.65 8.55
N ILE A 18 5.55 -32.17 9.72
CA ILE A 18 4.49 -31.58 10.57
C ILE A 18 5.11 -30.79 11.72
N ILE A 19 6.14 -31.32 12.38
CA ILE A 19 6.76 -30.71 13.56
C ILE A 19 7.52 -29.43 13.18
N PHE A 20 8.23 -29.43 12.06
CA PHE A 20 9.05 -28.32 11.62
C PHE A 20 8.25 -27.06 11.30
N PRO A 21 7.13 -27.10 10.53
CA PRO A 21 6.30 -25.93 10.28
C PRO A 21 5.32 -25.60 11.42
N ALA A 22 5.10 -26.51 12.39
CA ALA A 22 4.10 -26.34 13.44
C ALA A 22 4.25 -25.02 14.25
N PRO A 23 5.45 -24.60 14.70
CA PRO A 23 5.59 -23.33 15.41
C PRO A 23 5.15 -22.13 14.57
N THR A 24 5.50 -22.12 13.28
CA THR A 24 5.13 -21.05 12.34
C THR A 24 3.61 -21.05 12.09
N ILE A 25 3.02 -22.23 11.89
CA ILE A 25 1.57 -22.38 11.69
C ILE A 25 0.81 -21.93 12.92
N ILE A 26 1.25 -22.30 14.11
CA ILE A 26 0.64 -21.86 15.39
C ILE A 26 0.75 -20.35 15.54
N ALA A 27 1.92 -19.77 15.28
CA ALA A 27 2.10 -18.33 15.33
C ALA A 27 1.19 -17.59 14.32
N LEU A 28 1.09 -18.08 13.09
CA LEU A 28 0.17 -17.53 12.08
C LEU A 28 -1.30 -17.65 12.54
N PHE A 29 -1.68 -18.79 13.11
CA PHE A 29 -3.04 -18.95 13.59
C PHE A 29 -3.38 -17.97 14.71
N VAL A 30 -2.51 -17.83 15.70
CA VAL A 30 -2.74 -16.95 16.87
C VAL A 30 -2.67 -15.47 16.51
N VAL A 31 -1.69 -15.08 15.69
CA VAL A 31 -1.42 -13.66 15.43
C VAL A 31 -2.21 -13.12 14.23
N VAL A 32 -2.55 -13.95 13.25
CA VAL A 32 -3.22 -13.53 12.02
C VAL A 32 -4.68 -14.03 11.98
N ILE A 33 -4.88 -15.34 12.05
CA ILE A 33 -6.22 -15.93 11.85
C ILE A 33 -7.16 -15.56 12.98
N PHE A 34 -6.72 -15.70 14.23
CA PHE A 34 -7.56 -15.42 15.40
C PHE A 34 -8.08 -13.95 15.41
N PRO A 35 -7.25 -12.91 15.22
CA PRO A 35 -7.75 -11.53 15.16
C PRO A 35 -8.73 -11.28 14.01
N ILE A 36 -8.54 -11.92 12.84
CA ILE A 36 -9.48 -11.80 11.71
C ILE A 36 -10.83 -12.39 12.10
N VAL A 37 -10.85 -13.63 12.60
CA VAL A 37 -12.08 -14.31 13.03
C VAL A 37 -12.76 -13.52 14.14
N TYR A 38 -12.00 -12.99 15.10
CA TYR A 38 -12.52 -12.15 16.17
C TYR A 38 -13.17 -10.86 15.65
N ASN A 39 -12.53 -10.17 14.70
CA ASN A 39 -13.12 -8.99 14.06
C ASN A 39 -14.38 -9.33 13.27
N ILE A 40 -14.40 -10.47 12.55
CA ILE A 40 -15.62 -10.96 11.88
C ILE A 40 -16.73 -11.20 12.92
N TYR A 41 -16.44 -11.86 14.01
CA TYR A 41 -17.43 -12.08 15.08
C TYR A 41 -17.94 -10.75 15.64
N MET A 42 -17.03 -9.81 15.97
CA MET A 42 -17.40 -8.51 16.52
C MET A 42 -18.22 -7.65 15.54
N SER A 43 -18.04 -7.80 14.24
CA SER A 43 -18.80 -7.05 13.24
C SER A 43 -20.31 -7.35 13.25
N PHE A 44 -20.73 -8.51 13.75
CA PHE A 44 -22.13 -8.90 13.93
C PHE A 44 -22.69 -8.52 15.29
N ASN A 45 -21.89 -7.86 16.14
CA ASN A 45 -22.28 -7.53 17.49
C ASN A 45 -22.30 -5.99 17.72
N LYS A 46 -23.23 -5.54 18.51
CA LYS A 46 -23.20 -4.21 19.12
C LYS A 46 -22.32 -4.28 20.35
N TRP A 47 -21.18 -3.59 20.30
CA TRP A 47 -20.25 -3.61 21.41
C TRP A 47 -19.46 -2.29 21.49
N LYS A 48 -19.47 -1.71 22.70
CA LYS A 48 -18.62 -0.57 23.06
C LYS A 48 -17.44 -1.07 23.89
N ILE A 49 -16.23 -0.74 23.47
CA ILE A 49 -14.99 -1.15 24.14
C ILE A 49 -15.01 -0.64 25.59
N GLY A 50 -14.84 -1.55 26.54
CA GLY A 50 -14.87 -1.24 27.98
C GLY A 50 -16.26 -1.16 28.61
N LEU A 51 -17.35 -1.36 27.86
CA LEU A 51 -18.73 -1.29 28.37
C LEU A 51 -19.49 -2.58 28.00
N GLY A 52 -19.77 -3.39 29.00
CA GLY A 52 -20.62 -4.58 28.87
C GLY A 52 -20.08 -5.68 27.96
N SER A 53 -20.89 -6.69 27.74
CA SER A 53 -20.62 -7.80 26.80
C SER A 53 -21.15 -7.48 25.40
N PRO A 54 -20.55 -8.05 24.34
CA PRO A 54 -21.08 -7.95 22.98
C PRO A 54 -22.50 -8.50 22.88
N GLU A 55 -23.40 -7.77 22.24
CA GLU A 55 -24.78 -8.16 21.96
C GLU A 55 -24.92 -8.48 20.48
N PHE A 56 -25.37 -9.69 20.14
CA PHE A 56 -25.53 -10.09 18.74
C PHE A 56 -26.70 -9.35 18.07
N ILE A 57 -26.39 -8.60 17.01
CA ILE A 57 -27.35 -7.79 16.23
C ILE A 57 -27.41 -8.18 14.75
N GLY A 58 -26.76 -9.29 14.36
CA GLY A 58 -26.72 -9.75 12.98
C GLY A 58 -26.06 -8.73 12.04
N LEU A 59 -26.73 -8.39 10.93
CA LEU A 59 -26.17 -7.50 9.89
C LEU A 59 -26.45 -6.01 10.14
N GLN A 60 -26.98 -5.61 11.31
CA GLN A 60 -27.38 -4.23 11.54
C GLN A 60 -26.22 -3.24 11.35
N ASN A 61 -25.02 -3.55 11.86
CA ASN A 61 -23.84 -2.70 11.67
C ASN A 61 -23.51 -2.46 10.18
N TYR A 62 -23.75 -3.45 9.32
CA TYR A 62 -23.53 -3.32 7.87
C TYR A 62 -24.58 -2.42 7.21
N ILE A 63 -25.85 -2.56 7.61
CA ILE A 63 -26.95 -1.69 7.17
C ILE A 63 -26.66 -0.24 7.57
N ASP A 64 -26.26 -0.04 8.82
CA ASP A 64 -25.90 1.27 9.36
C ASP A 64 -24.70 1.88 8.59
N ALA A 65 -23.69 1.06 8.26
CA ALA A 65 -22.51 1.51 7.49
C ALA A 65 -22.90 2.04 6.10
N PHE A 66 -23.76 1.32 5.37
CA PHE A 66 -24.19 1.78 4.05
C PHE A 66 -25.15 2.99 4.10
N SER A 67 -25.74 3.26 5.26
CA SER A 67 -26.58 4.44 5.49
C SER A 67 -25.77 5.65 6.04
N ASP A 68 -24.52 5.45 6.42
CA ASP A 68 -23.66 6.47 7.01
C ASP A 68 -22.98 7.33 5.93
N PRO A 69 -23.26 8.66 5.84
CA PRO A 69 -22.57 9.56 4.92
C PRO A 69 -21.05 9.61 5.10
N ARG A 70 -20.55 9.39 6.34
CA ARG A 70 -19.13 9.39 6.65
C ARG A 70 -18.41 8.17 6.09
N PHE A 71 -19.10 7.02 6.03
CA PHE A 71 -18.63 5.83 5.33
C PHE A 71 -18.36 6.12 3.85
N TRP A 72 -19.34 6.72 3.15
CA TRP A 72 -19.21 7.04 1.74
C TRP A 72 -18.13 8.09 1.46
N ASN A 73 -18.00 9.08 2.35
CA ASN A 73 -16.89 10.03 2.27
C ASN A 73 -15.54 9.32 2.42
N GLY A 74 -15.39 8.48 3.45
CA GLY A 74 -14.15 7.74 3.69
C GLY A 74 -13.79 6.79 2.54
N LEU A 75 -14.78 6.12 1.96
CA LEU A 75 -14.60 5.27 0.77
C LEU A 75 -14.13 6.09 -0.44
N LYS A 76 -14.79 7.23 -0.72
CA LYS A 76 -14.42 8.13 -1.82
C LYS A 76 -13.00 8.67 -1.65
N VAL A 77 -12.65 9.14 -0.45
CA VAL A 77 -11.31 9.63 -0.13
C VAL A 77 -10.27 8.53 -0.32
N MET A 78 -10.54 7.32 0.19
CA MET A 78 -9.65 6.16 0.04
C MET A 78 -9.41 5.81 -1.43
N LEU A 79 -10.49 5.69 -2.23
CA LEU A 79 -10.36 5.34 -3.65
C LEU A 79 -9.66 6.43 -4.46
N PHE A 80 -9.93 7.71 -4.19
CA PHE A 80 -9.30 8.82 -4.88
C PHE A 80 -7.81 8.92 -4.53
N PHE A 81 -7.47 8.87 -3.23
CA PHE A 81 -6.09 8.86 -2.76
C PHE A 81 -5.31 7.69 -3.38
N SER A 82 -5.83 6.45 -3.23
CA SER A 82 -5.15 5.25 -3.70
C SER A 82 -5.05 5.21 -5.23
N GLY A 83 -6.11 5.56 -5.94
CA GLY A 83 -6.10 5.58 -7.41
C GLY A 83 -5.06 6.55 -7.97
N LEU A 84 -4.98 7.76 -7.39
CA LEU A 84 -4.03 8.77 -7.84
C LEU A 84 -2.58 8.41 -7.43
N SER A 85 -2.36 7.98 -6.18
CA SER A 85 -1.03 7.56 -5.71
C SER A 85 -0.48 6.41 -6.53
N LEU A 86 -1.22 5.31 -6.65
CA LEU A 86 -0.78 4.12 -7.40
C LEU A 86 -0.50 4.43 -8.86
N SER A 87 -1.35 5.25 -9.51
CA SER A 87 -1.13 5.64 -10.91
C SER A 87 0.16 6.43 -11.08
N LEU A 88 0.40 7.41 -10.22
CA LEU A 88 1.63 8.21 -10.27
C LEU A 88 2.87 7.39 -9.91
N GLU A 89 2.80 6.54 -8.90
CA GLU A 89 3.90 5.66 -8.49
C GLU A 89 4.32 4.71 -9.62
N ILE A 90 3.36 4.08 -10.29
CA ILE A 90 3.64 3.16 -11.41
C ILE A 90 4.25 3.91 -12.59
N VAL A 91 3.68 5.05 -12.98
CA VAL A 91 4.19 5.84 -14.11
C VAL A 91 5.59 6.38 -13.80
N LEU A 92 5.77 7.05 -12.66
CA LEU A 92 7.07 7.60 -12.28
C LEU A 92 8.10 6.50 -12.02
N GLY A 93 7.70 5.42 -11.35
CA GLY A 93 8.55 4.27 -11.08
C GLY A 93 9.06 3.62 -12.36
N LEU A 94 8.20 3.43 -13.35
CA LEU A 94 8.60 2.92 -14.69
C LEU A 94 9.56 3.87 -15.40
N LEU A 95 9.23 5.17 -15.46
CA LEU A 95 10.07 6.16 -16.14
C LEU A 95 11.46 6.24 -15.50
N ILE A 96 11.53 6.28 -14.19
CA ILE A 96 12.80 6.33 -13.45
C ILE A 96 13.57 5.02 -13.62
N ALA A 97 12.89 3.85 -13.58
CA ALA A 97 13.54 2.56 -13.80
C ALA A 97 14.14 2.45 -15.20
N VAL A 98 13.43 2.89 -16.25
CA VAL A 98 13.95 2.92 -17.62
C VAL A 98 15.18 3.84 -17.73
N TYR A 99 15.16 4.98 -17.05
CA TYR A 99 16.32 5.88 -17.01
C TYR A 99 17.50 5.25 -16.27
N LEU A 100 17.29 4.66 -15.10
CA LEU A 100 18.32 4.02 -14.28
C LEU A 100 18.82 2.67 -14.85
N ASN A 101 18.09 2.08 -15.78
CA ASN A 101 18.53 0.87 -16.48
C ASN A 101 19.70 1.13 -17.46
N LYS A 102 19.93 2.40 -17.82
CA LYS A 102 21.09 2.78 -18.62
C LYS A 102 22.36 2.75 -17.78
N GLU A 103 23.44 2.22 -18.37
CA GLU A 103 24.75 2.26 -17.73
C GLU A 103 25.35 3.68 -17.80
N PHE A 104 25.56 4.27 -16.64
CA PHE A 104 26.29 5.55 -16.50
C PHE A 104 27.15 5.57 -15.25
N LYS A 105 28.22 6.38 -15.26
CA LYS A 105 29.12 6.52 -14.12
C LYS A 105 28.35 7.05 -12.90
N GLY A 106 28.40 6.32 -11.77
CA GLY A 106 27.69 6.70 -10.53
C GLY A 106 26.26 6.16 -10.42
N SER A 107 25.77 5.34 -11.36
CA SER A 107 24.43 4.74 -11.33
C SER A 107 24.10 4.10 -9.97
N ASN A 108 25.02 3.32 -9.40
CA ASN A 108 24.81 2.66 -8.10
C ASN A 108 24.66 3.67 -6.95
N PHE A 109 25.41 4.76 -6.97
CA PHE A 109 25.29 5.82 -5.96
C PHE A 109 23.95 6.54 -6.05
N VAL A 110 23.51 6.89 -7.26
CA VAL A 110 22.19 7.49 -7.51
C VAL A 110 21.08 6.56 -7.03
N GLN A 111 21.15 5.27 -7.38
CA GLN A 111 20.18 4.27 -6.92
C GLN A 111 20.13 4.17 -5.40
N THR A 112 21.28 4.17 -4.71
CA THR A 112 21.36 4.11 -3.26
C THR A 112 20.69 5.31 -2.58
N ILE A 113 20.96 6.53 -3.05
CA ILE A 113 20.32 7.74 -2.49
C ILE A 113 18.82 7.75 -2.80
N TYR A 114 18.43 7.32 -3.99
CA TYR A 114 17.04 7.31 -4.41
C TYR A 114 16.16 6.38 -3.58
N ILE A 115 16.72 5.30 -3.03
CA ILE A 115 15.99 4.33 -2.18
C ILE A 115 15.74 4.89 -0.77
N PHE A 116 16.48 5.90 -0.33
CA PHE A 116 16.43 6.41 1.05
C PHE A 116 15.01 6.74 1.56
N PRO A 117 14.12 7.39 0.80
CA PRO A 117 12.75 7.67 1.24
C PRO A 117 11.97 6.40 1.61
N PHE A 118 12.11 5.35 0.82
CA PHE A 118 11.46 4.06 1.06
C PHE A 118 11.99 3.37 2.31
N ALA A 119 13.29 3.46 2.58
CA ALA A 119 13.93 2.81 3.73
C ALA A 119 13.59 3.48 5.09
N ALA A 120 13.14 4.74 5.07
CA ALA A 120 12.82 5.48 6.28
C ALA A 120 11.44 5.08 6.84
N THR A 121 11.30 5.18 8.19
CA THR A 121 10.04 4.85 8.85
C THR A 121 8.90 5.79 8.42
N PRO A 122 7.67 5.27 8.15
CA PRO A 122 6.56 6.09 7.67
C PRO A 122 6.24 7.28 8.56
N VAL A 123 6.20 7.07 9.87
CA VAL A 123 5.88 8.12 10.85
C VAL A 123 6.92 9.25 10.86
N ALA A 124 8.22 8.92 10.78
CA ALA A 124 9.27 9.93 10.75
C ALA A 124 9.18 10.79 9.47
N ILE A 125 8.96 10.16 8.33
CA ILE A 125 8.72 10.85 7.06
C ILE A 125 7.48 11.75 7.17
N ALA A 126 6.38 11.24 7.69
CA ALA A 126 5.15 12.00 7.84
C ALA A 126 5.31 13.23 8.74
N LEU A 127 6.08 13.14 9.83
CA LEU A 127 6.38 14.29 10.70
C LEU A 127 7.21 15.35 9.98
N ILE A 128 8.23 14.95 9.22
CA ILE A 128 9.04 15.89 8.42
C ILE A 128 8.16 16.60 7.39
N TRP A 129 7.37 15.84 6.63
CA TRP A 129 6.49 16.40 5.62
C TRP A 129 5.39 17.28 6.22
N ARG A 130 4.87 16.96 7.40
CA ARG A 130 3.91 17.82 8.12
C ARG A 130 4.48 19.22 8.40
N ILE A 131 5.78 19.30 8.76
CA ILE A 131 6.46 20.59 8.95
C ILE A 131 6.68 21.27 7.60
N MET A 132 7.13 20.55 6.58
CA MET A 132 7.36 21.11 5.24
C MET A 132 6.09 21.63 4.56
N LEU A 133 4.95 20.97 4.80
CA LEU A 133 3.63 21.30 4.27
C LEU A 133 2.88 22.35 5.12
N ASN A 134 3.50 22.88 6.17
CA ASN A 134 2.88 23.94 6.97
C ASN A 134 2.72 25.22 6.14
N PRO A 135 1.51 25.83 6.05
CA PRO A 135 1.29 26.99 5.19
C PRO A 135 2.08 28.25 5.58
N GLN A 136 2.39 28.42 6.88
CA GLN A 136 3.03 29.63 7.41
C GLN A 136 4.55 29.54 7.46
N ILE A 137 5.08 28.40 7.94
CA ILE A 137 6.51 28.23 8.20
C ILE A 137 7.16 27.13 7.36
N GLY A 138 6.38 26.44 6.52
CA GLY A 138 6.84 25.29 5.75
C GLY A 138 7.74 25.68 4.58
N ALA A 139 8.82 24.93 4.39
CA ALA A 139 9.81 25.17 3.35
C ALA A 139 9.21 25.15 1.93
N LEU A 140 8.12 24.39 1.69
CA LEU A 140 7.53 24.30 0.35
C LEU A 140 6.94 25.64 -0.12
N ASN A 141 6.31 26.42 0.75
CA ASN A 141 5.84 27.76 0.38
C ASN A 141 6.98 28.74 0.14
N TYR A 142 8.11 28.58 0.85
CA TYR A 142 9.32 29.34 0.54
C TYR A 142 9.82 29.03 -0.89
N PHE A 143 9.89 27.74 -1.26
CA PHE A 143 10.29 27.39 -2.63
C PHE A 143 9.30 27.88 -3.70
N LEU A 144 7.98 27.83 -3.43
CA LEU A 144 6.98 28.42 -4.33
C LEU A 144 7.22 29.93 -4.53
N SER A 145 7.53 30.66 -3.47
CA SER A 145 7.79 32.11 -3.54
C SER A 145 9.04 32.45 -4.38
N LEU A 146 10.08 31.61 -4.35
CA LEU A 146 11.30 31.79 -5.16
C LEU A 146 11.03 31.72 -6.67
N ILE A 147 10.01 30.98 -7.08
CA ILE A 147 9.61 30.84 -8.49
C ILE A 147 8.38 31.68 -8.85
N GLY A 148 7.98 32.60 -7.95
CA GLY A 148 6.88 33.54 -8.18
C GLY A 148 5.48 32.94 -8.10
N LEU A 149 5.33 31.71 -7.53
CA LEU A 149 4.03 31.09 -7.34
C LEU A 149 3.39 31.49 -6.00
N PRO A 150 2.04 31.58 -5.95
CA PRO A 150 1.34 31.92 -4.71
C PRO A 150 1.50 30.80 -3.67
N PRO A 151 1.49 31.13 -2.36
CA PRO A 151 1.56 30.13 -1.30
C PRO A 151 0.32 29.20 -1.34
N SER A 152 0.54 27.92 -1.10
CA SER A 152 -0.52 26.92 -0.99
C SER A 152 -0.90 26.69 0.47
N LEU A 153 -2.16 26.35 0.70
CA LEU A 153 -2.65 25.94 2.01
C LEU A 153 -2.34 24.48 2.34
N TRP A 154 -1.81 23.73 1.35
CA TRP A 154 -1.38 22.33 1.49
C TRP A 154 -2.38 21.47 2.28
N ILE A 155 -2.00 21.12 3.52
CA ILE A 155 -2.77 20.26 4.44
C ILE A 155 -3.87 20.99 5.21
N SER A 156 -3.93 22.33 5.12
CA SER A 156 -4.91 23.15 5.86
C SER A 156 -6.17 23.46 5.07
N SER A 157 -6.28 23.00 3.81
CA SER A 157 -7.47 23.18 2.97
C SER A 157 -8.02 21.85 2.48
N ALA A 158 -9.34 21.69 2.53
CA ALA A 158 -10.02 20.51 1.99
C ALA A 158 -9.79 20.31 0.49
N LYS A 159 -9.47 21.37 -0.27
CA LYS A 159 -9.20 21.30 -1.71
C LYS A 159 -7.81 20.74 -2.04
N THR A 160 -6.84 20.96 -1.17
CA THR A 160 -5.42 20.63 -1.44
C THR A 160 -4.91 19.45 -0.62
N VAL A 161 -5.56 19.11 0.49
CA VAL A 161 -5.06 18.11 1.45
C VAL A 161 -4.79 16.76 0.83
N ILE A 162 -5.70 16.23 -0.01
CA ILE A 162 -5.51 14.91 -0.63
C ILE A 162 -4.31 14.93 -1.58
N LEU A 163 -4.18 15.98 -2.42
CA LEU A 163 -3.04 16.10 -3.33
C LEU A 163 -1.71 16.23 -2.58
N SER A 164 -1.72 16.91 -1.43
CA SER A 164 -0.54 17.03 -0.56
C SER A 164 -0.15 15.68 0.04
N LEU A 165 -1.12 14.88 0.47
CA LEU A 165 -0.87 13.52 0.99
C LEU A 165 -0.39 12.56 -0.11
N VAL A 166 -0.99 12.64 -1.30
CA VAL A 166 -0.54 11.90 -2.49
C VAL A 166 0.90 12.23 -2.85
N LEU A 167 1.29 13.52 -2.81
CA LEU A 167 2.69 13.94 -3.04
C LEU A 167 3.66 13.24 -2.08
N VAL A 168 3.32 13.17 -0.80
CA VAL A 168 4.15 12.51 0.22
C VAL A 168 4.24 11.01 -0.03
N ASP A 169 3.11 10.38 -0.31
CA ASP A 169 3.00 8.94 -0.55
C ASP A 169 3.78 8.54 -1.79
N VAL A 170 3.59 9.24 -2.91
CA VAL A 170 4.33 9.03 -4.17
C VAL A 170 5.84 9.21 -3.97
N TRP A 171 6.26 10.28 -3.29
CA TRP A 171 7.68 10.50 -3.01
C TRP A 171 8.31 9.36 -2.21
N LYS A 172 7.57 8.84 -1.22
CA LYS A 172 8.04 7.76 -0.35
C LYS A 172 8.10 6.40 -1.06
N TRP A 173 7.08 6.07 -1.87
CA TRP A 173 6.90 4.70 -2.35
C TRP A 173 7.32 4.46 -3.81
N THR A 174 7.45 5.52 -4.63
CA THR A 174 7.96 5.38 -6.01
C THR A 174 9.31 4.64 -6.09
N PRO A 175 10.27 4.82 -5.13
CA PRO A 175 11.52 4.06 -5.16
C PRO A 175 11.34 2.54 -5.10
N MET A 176 10.37 2.04 -4.34
CA MET A 176 10.06 0.61 -4.29
C MET A 176 9.60 0.09 -5.66
N ILE A 177 8.66 0.80 -6.30
CA ILE A 177 8.19 0.45 -7.65
C ILE A 177 9.35 0.49 -8.64
N THR A 178 10.18 1.54 -8.59
CA THR A 178 11.36 1.66 -9.44
C THR A 178 12.31 0.46 -9.30
N LEU A 179 12.57 -0.01 -8.07
CA LEU A 179 13.43 -1.17 -7.83
C LEU A 179 12.87 -2.44 -8.44
N ILE A 180 11.58 -2.70 -8.24
CA ILE A 180 10.91 -3.89 -8.79
C ILE A 180 10.98 -3.87 -10.33
N VAL A 181 10.64 -2.73 -10.91
CA VAL A 181 10.65 -2.56 -12.38
C VAL A 181 12.06 -2.61 -12.93
N LEU A 182 13.05 -1.99 -12.28
CA LEU A 182 14.45 -2.03 -12.69
C LEU A 182 15.02 -3.45 -12.68
N ALA A 183 14.69 -4.24 -11.65
CA ALA A 183 15.07 -5.66 -11.59
C ALA A 183 14.42 -6.44 -12.74
N GLY A 184 13.15 -6.17 -13.03
CA GLY A 184 12.45 -6.75 -14.18
C GLY A 184 13.09 -6.37 -15.50
N LEU A 185 13.39 -5.09 -15.72
CA LEU A 185 14.06 -4.62 -16.97
C LEU A 185 15.41 -5.31 -17.22
N LYS A 186 16.19 -5.53 -16.14
CA LYS A 186 17.48 -6.23 -16.22
C LYS A 186 17.35 -7.71 -16.54
N SER A 187 16.20 -8.32 -16.33
CA SER A 187 15.93 -9.73 -16.62
C SER A 187 15.36 -9.99 -18.01
N LEU A 188 15.02 -8.94 -18.78
CA LEU A 188 14.44 -9.09 -20.10
C LEU A 188 15.44 -9.68 -21.10
N PRO A 189 14.99 -10.52 -22.07
CA PRO A 189 15.84 -11.08 -23.12
C PRO A 189 16.38 -9.95 -24.03
N LYS A 190 17.60 -10.09 -24.50
CA LYS A 190 18.26 -9.09 -25.36
C LYS A 190 17.85 -9.20 -26.82
N ASP A 191 17.50 -10.39 -27.28
CA ASP A 191 17.24 -10.69 -28.69
C ASP A 191 16.23 -9.74 -29.37
N PRO A 192 15.06 -9.42 -28.73
CA PRO A 192 14.11 -8.47 -29.33
C PRO A 192 14.67 -7.05 -29.47
N TYR A 193 15.59 -6.64 -28.62
CA TYR A 193 16.20 -5.32 -28.66
C TYR A 193 17.28 -5.27 -29.77
N GLU A 194 18.06 -6.34 -29.95
CA GLU A 194 19.05 -6.46 -31.00
C GLU A 194 18.38 -6.49 -32.38
N ALA A 195 17.28 -7.24 -32.55
CA ALA A 195 16.48 -7.25 -33.76
C ALA A 195 15.94 -5.84 -34.10
N ALA A 196 15.39 -5.14 -33.10
CA ALA A 196 14.87 -3.78 -33.29
C ALA A 196 15.94 -2.76 -33.74
N VAL A 197 17.17 -2.92 -33.26
CA VAL A 197 18.31 -2.08 -33.72
C VAL A 197 18.62 -2.35 -35.18
N ILE A 198 18.61 -3.62 -35.62
CA ILE A 198 18.82 -4.01 -37.02
C ILE A 198 17.71 -3.44 -37.92
N ASP A 199 16.46 -3.48 -37.43
CA ASP A 199 15.29 -2.94 -38.13
C ASP A 199 15.22 -1.40 -38.12
N GLY A 200 16.15 -0.71 -37.45
CA GLY A 200 16.20 0.75 -37.38
C GLY A 200 15.09 1.38 -36.53
N ALA A 201 14.52 0.63 -35.59
CA ALA A 201 13.46 1.13 -34.72
C ALA A 201 13.92 2.28 -33.82
N SER A 202 13.13 3.34 -33.73
CA SER A 202 13.37 4.48 -32.83
C SER A 202 13.15 4.09 -31.35
N ILE A 203 13.79 4.85 -30.44
CA ILE A 203 13.65 4.63 -28.96
C ILE A 203 12.19 4.56 -28.51
N PRO A 204 11.28 5.45 -28.94
CA PRO A 204 9.87 5.33 -28.59
C PRO A 204 9.21 4.04 -29.12
N GLN A 205 9.55 3.62 -30.33
CA GLN A 205 9.03 2.36 -30.90
C GLN A 205 9.48 1.15 -30.09
N VAL A 206 10.75 1.08 -29.73
CA VAL A 206 11.29 0.04 -28.85
C VAL A 206 10.59 0.05 -27.50
N PHE A 207 10.38 1.23 -26.92
CA PHE A 207 9.71 1.35 -25.63
C PHE A 207 8.25 0.82 -25.67
N TYR A 208 7.45 1.30 -26.63
CA TYR A 208 6.01 0.94 -26.66
C TYR A 208 5.74 -0.47 -27.20
N HIS A 209 6.57 -0.99 -28.11
CA HIS A 209 6.32 -2.28 -28.77
C HIS A 209 7.12 -3.44 -28.19
N ILE A 210 8.21 -3.16 -27.45
CA ILE A 210 9.06 -4.22 -26.89
C ILE A 210 9.12 -4.08 -25.37
N THR A 211 9.63 -2.96 -24.86
CA THR A 211 9.89 -2.80 -23.43
C THR A 211 8.59 -2.87 -22.61
N LEU A 212 7.60 -2.07 -22.96
CA LEU A 212 6.35 -1.96 -22.19
C LEU A 212 5.56 -3.28 -22.18
N PRO A 213 5.35 -4.00 -23.30
CA PRO A 213 4.73 -5.31 -23.27
C PRO A 213 5.49 -6.35 -22.44
N LEU A 214 6.81 -6.42 -22.59
CA LEU A 214 7.63 -7.40 -21.87
C LEU A 214 7.71 -7.14 -20.35
N ILE A 215 7.66 -5.87 -19.91
CA ILE A 215 7.71 -5.50 -18.50
C ILE A 215 6.32 -5.51 -17.82
N GLN A 216 5.26 -5.60 -18.59
CA GLN A 216 3.88 -5.54 -18.09
C GLN A 216 3.59 -6.51 -16.94
N PRO A 217 4.00 -7.78 -16.93
CA PRO A 217 3.78 -8.69 -15.80
C PRO A 217 4.44 -8.22 -14.51
N VAL A 218 5.63 -7.60 -14.62
CA VAL A 218 6.35 -7.02 -13.48
C VAL A 218 5.63 -5.79 -12.94
N LEU A 219 5.09 -4.93 -13.82
CA LEU A 219 4.29 -3.77 -13.42
C LEU A 219 3.02 -4.19 -12.67
N PHE A 220 2.32 -5.21 -13.15
CA PHE A 220 1.16 -5.75 -12.42
C PHE A 220 1.56 -6.35 -11.08
N SER A 221 2.68 -7.05 -11.00
CA SER A 221 3.18 -7.58 -9.73
C SER A 221 3.51 -6.46 -8.73
N ALA A 222 4.18 -5.39 -9.20
CA ALA A 222 4.45 -4.21 -8.38
C ALA A 222 3.16 -3.52 -7.91
N LEU A 223 2.17 -3.38 -8.81
CA LEU A 223 0.86 -2.80 -8.50
C LEU A 223 0.11 -3.62 -7.43
N VAL A 224 0.08 -4.95 -7.55
CA VAL A 224 -0.55 -5.84 -6.57
C VAL A 224 0.11 -5.69 -5.20
N LEU A 225 1.45 -5.78 -5.14
CA LEU A 225 2.19 -5.63 -3.88
C LEU A 225 1.93 -4.27 -3.21
N ARG A 226 2.01 -3.19 -3.99
CA ARG A 226 1.83 -1.83 -3.46
C ARG A 226 0.39 -1.55 -3.03
N SER A 227 -0.60 -2.06 -3.77
CA SER A 227 -2.02 -1.83 -3.46
C SER A 227 -2.44 -2.45 -2.13
N LEU A 228 -1.81 -3.55 -1.70
CA LEU A 228 -2.05 -4.16 -0.40
C LEU A 228 -1.80 -3.18 0.76
N ASP A 229 -0.82 -2.29 0.62
CA ASP A 229 -0.49 -1.30 1.66
C ASP A 229 -1.16 0.06 1.40
N ASN A 230 -1.22 0.51 0.15
CA ASN A 230 -1.76 1.82 -0.19
C ASN A 230 -3.26 1.97 0.13
N LEU A 231 -4.09 0.95 -0.16
CA LEU A 231 -5.53 0.98 0.14
C LEU A 231 -5.84 1.07 1.65
N LYS A 232 -4.90 0.69 2.50
CA LYS A 232 -5.00 0.80 3.96
C LYS A 232 -3.98 1.78 4.53
N GLU A 233 -3.52 2.78 3.74
CA GLU A 233 -2.56 3.78 4.21
C GLU A 233 -3.11 4.51 5.44
N PHE A 234 -2.35 4.42 6.52
CA PHE A 234 -2.72 4.97 7.83
C PHE A 234 -1.68 5.97 8.33
N ASP A 235 -0.42 5.57 8.30
CA ASP A 235 0.66 6.28 8.99
C ASP A 235 0.85 7.71 8.48
N ILE A 236 0.87 7.89 7.17
CA ILE A 236 1.01 9.20 6.53
C ILE A 236 -0.21 10.06 6.81
N ILE A 237 -1.42 9.51 6.60
CA ILE A 237 -2.67 10.26 6.73
C ILE A 237 -2.92 10.63 8.20
N TYR A 238 -2.78 9.68 9.11
CA TYR A 238 -2.98 9.92 10.54
C TYR A 238 -1.97 10.92 11.12
N THR A 239 -0.69 10.74 10.80
CA THR A 239 0.38 11.58 11.36
C THR A 239 0.32 13.00 10.84
N ILE A 240 0.02 13.20 9.54
CA ILE A 240 0.02 14.53 8.93
C ILE A 240 -1.27 15.29 9.26
N THR A 241 -2.45 14.68 9.05
CA THR A 241 -3.73 15.39 9.04
C THR A 241 -4.75 14.89 10.06
N GLN A 242 -4.56 13.67 10.56
CA GLN A 242 -5.59 12.96 11.35
C GLN A 242 -6.96 12.91 10.64
N GLY A 243 -6.98 12.92 9.30
CA GLY A 243 -8.20 12.93 8.49
C GLY A 243 -8.77 14.32 8.19
N GLY A 244 -8.13 15.40 8.71
CA GLY A 244 -8.59 16.79 8.54
C GLY A 244 -8.15 17.42 7.22
N PRO A 245 -8.60 18.67 6.97
CA PRO A 245 -9.55 19.48 7.75
C PRO A 245 -10.97 18.88 7.69
N GLY A 246 -11.65 18.90 8.84
CA GLY A 246 -12.92 18.19 9.01
C GLY A 246 -12.75 16.68 8.80
N ILE A 247 -13.32 16.14 7.71
CA ILE A 247 -13.17 14.73 7.28
C ILE A 247 -12.63 14.64 5.84
N ALA A 248 -12.01 15.72 5.33
CA ALA A 248 -11.63 15.83 3.93
C ALA A 248 -10.51 14.86 3.51
N SER A 249 -9.67 14.40 4.42
CA SER A 249 -8.64 13.39 4.19
C SER A 249 -8.85 12.10 4.98
N GLU A 250 -10.05 11.91 5.53
CA GLU A 250 -10.38 10.71 6.30
C GLU A 250 -10.72 9.55 5.37
N THR A 251 -9.78 8.62 5.22
CA THR A 251 -10.03 7.36 4.49
C THR A 251 -10.93 6.44 5.29
N LEU A 252 -11.54 5.44 4.63
CA LEU A 252 -12.38 4.46 5.29
C LEU A 252 -11.60 3.66 6.36
N TYR A 253 -10.31 3.37 6.09
CA TYR A 253 -9.45 2.70 7.07
C TYR A 253 -9.20 3.57 8.30
N LEU A 254 -8.92 4.86 8.13
CA LEU A 254 -8.76 5.79 9.24
C LEU A 254 -10.08 5.98 10.02
N TYR A 255 -11.21 6.03 9.33
CA TYR A 255 -12.52 6.10 9.96
C TYR A 255 -12.81 4.85 10.82
N SER A 256 -12.46 3.65 10.33
CA SER A 256 -12.61 2.41 11.12
C SER A 256 -11.79 2.47 12.43
N TYR A 257 -10.55 2.93 12.35
CA TYR A 257 -9.68 3.12 13.52
C TYR A 257 -10.29 4.11 14.54
N LYS A 258 -10.71 5.29 14.09
CA LYS A 258 -11.35 6.28 14.97
C LYS A 258 -12.62 5.74 15.61
N THR A 259 -13.43 5.02 14.85
CA THR A 259 -14.68 4.41 15.33
C THR A 259 -14.41 3.41 16.45
N ALA A 260 -13.40 2.55 16.26
CA ALA A 260 -13.05 1.57 17.28
C ALA A 260 -12.38 2.20 18.51
N PHE A 261 -11.35 3.03 18.31
CA PHE A 261 -10.44 3.44 19.37
C PHE A 261 -10.70 4.86 19.92
N SER A 262 -11.24 5.79 19.12
CA SER A 262 -11.58 7.13 19.59
C SER A 262 -13.03 7.25 20.05
N PHE A 263 -13.94 6.55 19.36
CA PHE A 263 -15.37 6.54 19.72
C PHE A 263 -15.77 5.30 20.52
N PHE A 264 -14.82 4.40 20.77
CA PHE A 264 -15.01 3.16 21.53
C PHE A 264 -16.14 2.26 21.01
N ASN A 265 -16.52 2.40 19.75
CA ASN A 265 -17.54 1.57 19.10
C ASN A 265 -16.85 0.40 18.38
N GLY A 266 -16.52 -0.65 19.15
CA GLY A 266 -15.76 -1.80 18.64
C GLY A 266 -16.53 -2.63 17.60
N GLY A 267 -17.84 -2.83 17.79
CA GLY A 267 -18.67 -3.59 16.85
C GLY A 267 -18.73 -2.93 15.47
N TYR A 268 -19.09 -1.66 15.42
CA TYR A 268 -19.16 -0.91 14.18
C TYR A 268 -17.78 -0.68 13.55
N GLY A 269 -16.74 -0.41 14.37
CA GLY A 269 -15.36 -0.32 13.89
C GLY A 269 -14.87 -1.61 13.23
N SER A 270 -15.22 -2.78 13.82
CA SER A 270 -14.93 -4.09 13.23
C SER A 270 -15.66 -4.30 11.90
N THR A 271 -16.88 -3.82 11.76
CA THR A 271 -17.62 -3.86 10.48
C THR A 271 -16.90 -3.07 9.40
N LEU A 272 -16.49 -1.84 9.71
CA LEU A 272 -15.78 -0.97 8.76
C LEU A 272 -14.46 -1.61 8.30
N ILE A 273 -13.67 -2.20 9.22
CA ILE A 273 -12.41 -2.84 8.85
C ILE A 273 -12.61 -4.11 8.01
N ILE A 274 -13.67 -4.88 8.25
CA ILE A 274 -14.03 -6.04 7.40
C ILE A 274 -14.41 -5.58 6.00
N ILE A 275 -15.17 -4.49 5.86
CA ILE A 275 -15.48 -3.93 4.54
C ILE A 275 -14.20 -3.49 3.82
N VAL A 276 -13.28 -2.79 4.48
CA VAL A 276 -11.97 -2.43 3.91
C VAL A 276 -11.20 -3.66 3.47
N PHE A 277 -11.14 -4.69 4.31
CA PHE A 277 -10.48 -5.96 3.99
C PHE A 277 -11.05 -6.61 2.72
N LEU A 278 -12.38 -6.66 2.59
CA LEU A 278 -13.06 -7.20 1.41
C LEU A 278 -12.79 -6.35 0.16
N LEU A 279 -12.74 -5.02 0.28
CA LEU A 279 -12.38 -4.13 -0.83
C LEU A 279 -10.95 -4.34 -1.32
N VAL A 280 -9.99 -4.46 -0.39
CA VAL A 280 -8.59 -4.77 -0.72
C VAL A 280 -8.48 -6.13 -1.40
N LEU A 281 -9.15 -7.15 -0.85
CA LEU A 281 -9.19 -8.49 -1.43
C LEU A 281 -9.75 -8.47 -2.85
N LEU A 282 -10.90 -7.83 -3.06
CA LEU A 282 -11.56 -7.71 -4.36
C LEU A 282 -10.65 -7.01 -5.38
N PHE A 283 -10.04 -5.88 -4.99
CA PHE A 283 -9.12 -5.16 -5.86
C PHE A 283 -7.96 -6.05 -6.31
N ASN A 284 -7.35 -6.79 -5.38
CA ASN A 284 -6.22 -7.68 -5.69
C ASN A 284 -6.64 -8.89 -6.55
N LEU A 285 -7.83 -9.46 -6.32
CA LEU A 285 -8.36 -10.53 -7.17
C LEU A 285 -8.59 -10.05 -8.60
N ILE A 286 -9.15 -8.84 -8.78
CA ILE A 286 -9.37 -8.25 -10.10
C ILE A 286 -8.02 -8.01 -10.81
N THR A 287 -7.07 -7.39 -10.11
CA THR A 287 -5.74 -7.09 -10.69
C THR A 287 -4.99 -8.36 -11.08
N ASN A 288 -5.01 -9.39 -10.23
CA ASN A 288 -4.40 -10.67 -10.58
C ASN A 288 -5.08 -11.34 -11.79
N LYS A 289 -6.41 -11.27 -11.89
CA LYS A 289 -7.13 -11.82 -13.06
C LYS A 289 -6.76 -11.10 -14.36
N ILE A 290 -6.53 -9.81 -14.31
CA ILE A 290 -6.05 -9.02 -15.46
C ILE A 290 -4.63 -9.44 -15.83
N ARG A 291 -3.74 -9.59 -14.84
CA ARG A 291 -2.37 -10.05 -15.05
C ARG A 291 -2.31 -11.38 -15.80
N TYR A 292 -3.05 -12.40 -15.33
CA TYR A 292 -3.06 -13.71 -15.99
C TYR A 292 -3.49 -13.66 -17.46
N LYS A 293 -4.41 -12.73 -17.82
CA LYS A 293 -4.81 -12.55 -19.23
C LYS A 293 -3.72 -11.90 -20.09
N SER A 294 -2.78 -11.19 -19.50
CA SER A 294 -1.69 -10.55 -20.22
C SER A 294 -0.45 -11.45 -20.39
N GLU A 295 -0.42 -12.59 -19.69
CA GLU A 295 0.68 -13.59 -19.78
C GLU A 295 0.33 -14.71 -20.79
N VAL A 296 -0.92 -14.80 -21.26
CA VAL A 296 -1.43 -15.74 -22.27
C VAL A 296 -1.61 -15.01 -23.60
#